data_459aa1d2bf538dc9722d3ebccc6334e8
#
_entry.id   459aa1d2bf538dc9722d3ebccc6334e8
#
_cell.length_a   1.000
_cell.length_b   1.000
_cell.length_c   1.000
_cell.angle_alpha   90.00
_cell.angle_beta   90.00
_cell.angle_gamma   90.00
#
_symmetry.space_group_name_H-M   'P 1'
#
loop_
_entity.id
_entity.type
_entity.pdbx_description
1 polymer ?
#
loop_
_entity_poly.entity_id
_entity_poly.type
_entity_poly.pdbx_seq_one_letter_code
_entity_poly.pdbx_strand_id
1 'polypeptide(L)'
;DPVAVTKIKGTPTEAGAAESTLLHSVGDKANLQQVGKSGLIELLFDESTYSVCVADLSHDDSEKLWSALPTQENSGAATATLEIVSGDTLYKLNTQDNSVSFQNAQCSFADDALSVTYILAPDTATAHKEKYDKDDIAFKLVVNYQIKDGSVYVSAKYENLVADSDAKLTKLSLLNFFGAYSEPQQGDYIFVPDGSGALIKTDTRDDSFDNE
;
A
#
# COMPACT_ATOMS: atom_id res chain seq x y z
N ASP A 1 -5.15 -12.72 -16.79
CA ASP A 1 -5.03 -11.35 -17.33
C ASP A 1 -4.26 -10.51 -16.31
N PRO A 2 -3.31 -9.65 -16.74
CA PRO A 2 -2.57 -8.83 -15.80
C PRO A 2 -3.53 -7.87 -15.09
N VAL A 3 -3.46 -7.85 -13.78
CA VAL A 3 -4.16 -6.86 -12.95
C VAL A 3 -3.65 -5.46 -13.33
N ALA A 4 -4.54 -4.49 -13.38
CA ALA A 4 -4.25 -3.14 -13.83
C ALA A 4 -2.99 -2.54 -13.20
N VAL A 5 -2.12 -1.99 -14.02
CA VAL A 5 -0.96 -1.22 -13.58
C VAL A 5 -1.45 0.17 -13.16
N THR A 6 -1.29 0.49 -11.89
CA THR A 6 -1.57 1.84 -11.39
C THR A 6 -0.28 2.64 -11.40
N LYS A 7 -0.27 3.75 -12.11
CA LYS A 7 0.83 4.70 -12.12
C LYS A 7 0.64 5.70 -11.00
N ILE A 8 1.54 5.69 -10.03
CA ILE A 8 1.61 6.71 -8.99
C ILE A 8 2.56 7.79 -9.50
N LYS A 9 2.01 8.92 -9.90
CA LYS A 9 2.79 10.07 -10.33
C LYS A 9 2.96 11.00 -9.14
N GLY A 10 4.19 11.09 -8.63
CA GLY A 10 4.56 12.18 -7.72
C GLY A 10 4.53 13.49 -8.50
N THR A 11 3.52 14.29 -8.30
CA THR A 11 3.52 15.67 -8.79
C THR A 11 3.95 16.53 -7.62
N PRO A 12 5.06 17.29 -7.74
CA PRO A 12 5.40 18.27 -6.72
C PRO A 12 4.22 19.24 -6.62
N THR A 13 3.51 19.22 -5.53
CA THR A 13 2.56 20.27 -5.20
C THR A 13 3.34 21.34 -4.45
N GLU A 14 3.30 22.56 -4.93
CA GLU A 14 3.64 23.74 -4.13
C GLU A 14 2.61 23.86 -2.98
N ALA A 15 2.73 22.99 -2.01
CA ALA A 15 2.06 23.17 -0.73
C ALA A 15 3.05 23.87 0.20
N GLY A 16 2.64 24.96 0.79
CA GLY A 16 3.45 25.68 1.75
C GLY A 16 4.04 24.75 2.81
N ALA A 17 5.24 25.07 3.25
CA ALA A 17 6.02 24.30 4.20
C ALA A 17 5.22 23.95 5.46
N ALA A 18 4.58 22.81 5.45
CA ALA A 18 4.10 22.13 6.63
C ALA A 18 5.14 21.09 6.99
N GLU A 19 5.69 21.17 8.18
CA GLU A 19 6.51 20.09 8.72
C GLU A 19 5.70 18.80 8.65
N SER A 20 6.17 17.86 7.85
CA SER A 20 5.49 16.61 7.65
C SER A 20 5.73 15.70 8.85
N THR A 21 4.76 15.63 9.74
CA THR A 21 4.64 14.57 10.76
C THR A 21 4.15 13.24 10.18
N LEU A 22 4.33 13.04 8.90
CA LEU A 22 3.72 11.99 8.08
C LEU A 22 4.12 10.56 8.42
N LEU A 23 5.04 10.34 9.33
CA LEU A 23 5.69 9.04 9.43
C LEU A 23 5.60 8.38 10.78
N HIS A 24 4.44 8.37 11.37
CA HIS A 24 4.26 7.62 12.61
C HIS A 24 4.38 6.10 12.43
N SER A 25 4.22 5.58 11.21
CA SER A 25 4.24 4.14 10.96
C SER A 25 5.48 3.61 10.25
N VAL A 26 6.21 4.45 9.53
CA VAL A 26 7.34 4.00 8.69
C VAL A 26 8.68 4.16 9.39
N GLY A 27 8.71 4.77 10.54
CA GLY A 27 9.95 5.05 11.23
C GLY A 27 10.80 6.11 10.54
N ASP A 28 12.07 6.21 10.97
CA ASP A 28 13.04 7.12 10.38
C ASP A 28 13.44 6.60 8.98
N LYS A 29 13.48 7.48 7.99
CA LYS A 29 13.97 7.17 6.63
C LYS A 29 15.31 6.43 6.64
N ALA A 30 16.16 6.71 7.62
CA ALA A 30 17.44 6.05 7.79
C ALA A 30 17.33 4.51 7.94
N ASN A 31 16.16 4.00 8.30
CA ASN A 31 15.90 2.57 8.45
C ASN A 31 15.25 1.95 7.19
N LEU A 32 15.01 2.74 6.15
CA LEU A 32 14.42 2.27 4.92
C LEU A 32 15.50 1.95 3.89
N GLN A 33 15.32 0.87 3.15
CA GLN A 33 16.21 0.50 2.07
C GLN A 33 15.81 1.22 0.79
N GLN A 34 16.75 1.92 0.18
CA GLN A 34 16.53 2.52 -1.14
C GLN A 34 16.41 1.43 -2.21
N VAL A 35 15.31 1.44 -2.94
CA VAL A 35 15.06 0.60 -4.11
C VAL A 35 15.61 1.28 -5.37
N GLY A 36 15.31 2.55 -5.54
CA GLY A 36 15.78 3.35 -6.67
C GLY A 36 15.36 4.81 -6.57
N LYS A 37 15.86 5.61 -7.51
CA LYS A 37 15.60 7.04 -7.60
C LYS A 37 15.40 7.48 -9.03
N SER A 38 14.42 8.35 -9.27
CA SER A 38 14.15 8.94 -10.58
C SER A 38 13.72 10.39 -10.44
N GLY A 39 14.60 11.31 -10.86
CA GLY A 39 14.38 12.74 -10.68
C GLY A 39 14.31 13.12 -9.19
N LEU A 40 13.22 13.74 -8.79
CA LEU A 40 12.95 14.18 -7.42
C LEU A 40 12.16 13.16 -6.58
N ILE A 41 12.04 11.93 -7.05
CA ILE A 41 11.31 10.87 -6.37
C ILE A 41 12.26 9.72 -6.06
N GLU A 42 12.14 9.18 -4.85
CA GLU A 42 12.88 8.05 -4.37
C GLU A 42 11.90 6.97 -3.88
N LEU A 43 12.11 5.73 -4.31
CA LEU A 43 11.36 4.58 -3.84
C LEU A 43 12.15 3.89 -2.73
N LEU A 44 11.52 3.73 -1.59
CA LEU A 44 12.09 3.16 -0.38
C LEU A 44 11.30 1.92 0.04
N PHE A 45 11.95 0.97 0.67
CA PHE A 45 11.37 -0.27 1.16
C PHE A 45 11.58 -0.41 2.67
N ASP A 46 10.53 -0.74 3.38
CA ASP A 46 10.54 -1.10 4.79
C ASP A 46 10.51 -2.63 4.93
N GLU A 47 11.66 -3.20 5.30
CA GLU A 47 11.80 -4.63 5.48
C GLU A 47 10.99 -5.15 6.69
N SER A 48 10.73 -4.29 7.67
CA SER A 48 9.97 -4.67 8.88
C SER A 48 8.48 -4.92 8.60
N THR A 49 7.95 -4.24 7.60
CA THR A 49 6.53 -4.31 7.21
C THR A 49 6.31 -4.86 5.81
N TYR A 50 7.38 -5.13 5.06
CA TYR A 50 7.36 -5.49 3.64
C TYR A 50 6.55 -4.50 2.79
N SER A 51 6.58 -3.23 3.16
CA SER A 51 5.86 -2.16 2.47
C SER A 51 6.81 -1.15 1.84
N VAL A 52 6.25 -0.22 1.08
CA VAL A 52 7.03 0.81 0.39
C VAL A 52 6.64 2.20 0.85
N CYS A 53 7.62 3.09 0.76
CA CYS A 53 7.48 4.54 0.85
C CYS A 53 7.97 5.20 -0.43
N VAL A 54 7.42 6.36 -0.72
CA VAL A 54 7.93 7.25 -1.75
C VAL A 54 8.33 8.56 -1.10
N ALA A 55 9.59 8.95 -1.28
CA ALA A 55 10.10 10.25 -0.84
C ALA A 55 10.00 11.26 -1.98
N ASP A 56 9.48 12.44 -1.67
CA ASP A 56 9.50 13.61 -2.54
C ASP A 56 10.65 14.52 -2.09
N LEU A 57 11.65 14.67 -2.95
CA LEU A 57 12.87 15.46 -2.72
C LEU A 57 12.79 16.86 -3.33
N SER A 58 11.60 17.32 -3.71
CA SER A 58 11.42 18.63 -4.36
C SER A 58 11.56 19.83 -3.41
N HIS A 59 11.59 19.58 -2.10
CA HIS A 59 11.69 20.60 -1.06
C HIS A 59 13.00 20.44 -0.28
N ASP A 60 13.83 21.48 -0.29
CA ASP A 60 15.15 21.46 0.35
C ASP A 60 15.09 21.33 1.89
N ASP A 61 14.00 21.78 2.51
CA ASP A 61 13.90 21.88 3.97
C ASP A 61 12.95 20.83 4.60
N SER A 62 12.18 20.10 3.81
CA SER A 62 11.28 19.08 4.33
C SER A 62 11.03 17.97 3.32
N GLU A 63 11.69 16.84 3.54
CA GLU A 63 11.42 15.64 2.79
C GLU A 63 10.01 15.14 3.12
N LYS A 64 9.18 14.97 2.09
CA LYS A 64 7.86 14.37 2.24
C LYS A 64 7.93 12.89 1.92
N LEU A 65 7.49 12.07 2.86
CA LEU A 65 7.40 10.64 2.68
C LEU A 65 5.94 10.20 2.59
N TRP A 66 5.61 9.46 1.57
CA TRP A 66 4.29 8.89 1.34
C TRP A 66 4.36 7.38 1.51
N SER A 67 3.69 6.87 2.54
CA SER A 67 3.73 5.47 2.90
C SER A 67 2.55 4.69 2.33
N ALA A 68 2.78 3.42 2.02
CA ALA A 68 1.71 2.45 1.78
C ALA A 68 0.95 2.11 3.08
N LEU A 69 1.60 2.32 4.23
CA LEU A 69 1.03 2.10 5.57
C LEU A 69 1.12 3.39 6.38
N PRO A 70 0.24 4.37 6.10
CA PRO A 70 0.37 5.73 6.65
C PRO A 70 0.20 5.84 8.15
N THR A 71 -0.51 4.92 8.80
CA THR A 71 -0.69 4.89 10.26
C THR A 71 -0.80 3.48 10.78
N GLN A 72 -0.28 3.23 12.02
CA GLN A 72 -0.45 1.94 12.68
C GLN A 72 -1.88 1.75 13.22
N GLU A 73 -2.59 2.83 13.49
CA GLU A 73 -3.95 2.79 14.03
C GLU A 73 -4.99 2.43 12.96
N ASN A 74 -4.65 2.60 11.70
CA ASN A 74 -5.54 2.26 10.60
C ASN A 74 -5.48 0.75 10.31
N SER A 75 -6.33 -0.01 10.99
CA SER A 75 -6.42 -1.47 10.81
C SER A 75 -6.79 -1.94 9.40
N GLY A 76 -7.17 -1.02 8.51
CA GLY A 76 -7.45 -1.30 7.10
C GLY A 76 -6.30 -1.00 6.16
N ALA A 77 -5.19 -0.40 6.64
CA ALA A 77 -4.04 -0.10 5.81
C ALA A 77 -3.28 -1.39 5.48
N ALA A 78 -3.10 -1.64 4.21
CA ALA A 78 -2.35 -2.79 3.71
C ALA A 78 -1.78 -2.48 2.32
N THR A 79 -0.66 -3.10 1.99
CA THR A 79 -0.12 -3.10 0.62
C THR A 79 -1.13 -3.66 -0.36
N ALA A 80 -1.81 -4.75 0.04
CA ALA A 80 -2.91 -5.31 -0.72
C ALA A 80 -3.95 -5.97 0.18
N THR A 81 -5.20 -5.95 -0.28
CA THR A 81 -6.31 -6.70 0.32
C THR A 81 -7.01 -7.52 -0.76
N LEU A 82 -7.28 -8.78 -0.48
CA LEU A 82 -7.97 -9.73 -1.34
C LEU A 82 -9.34 -10.07 -0.74
N GLU A 83 -10.38 -10.01 -1.56
CA GLU A 83 -11.68 -10.61 -1.25
C GLU A 83 -11.85 -11.88 -2.07
N ILE A 84 -12.05 -13.00 -1.39
CA ILE A 84 -12.10 -14.34 -1.97
C ILE A 84 -13.40 -14.98 -1.55
N VAL A 85 -14.13 -15.54 -2.50
CA VAL A 85 -15.34 -16.33 -2.24
C VAL A 85 -15.02 -17.81 -2.45
N SER A 86 -15.35 -18.64 -1.47
CA SER A 86 -15.31 -20.10 -1.57
C SER A 86 -16.60 -20.67 -0.95
N GLY A 87 -17.36 -21.40 -1.72
CA GLY A 87 -18.72 -21.74 -1.38
C GLY A 87 -19.57 -20.50 -1.07
N ASP A 88 -20.18 -20.47 0.10
CA ASP A 88 -20.99 -19.34 0.58
C ASP A 88 -20.20 -18.37 1.48
N THR A 89 -18.89 -18.55 1.60
CA THR A 89 -18.05 -17.77 2.53
C THR A 89 -17.21 -16.73 1.79
N LEU A 90 -17.23 -15.49 2.31
CA LEU A 90 -16.36 -14.40 1.89
C LEU A 90 -15.16 -14.30 2.85
N TYR A 91 -13.97 -14.49 2.34
CA TYR A 91 -12.72 -14.29 3.06
C TYR A 91 -12.10 -12.93 2.66
N LYS A 92 -11.59 -12.21 3.66
CA LYS A 92 -10.81 -10.99 3.45
C LYS A 92 -9.41 -11.23 3.98
N LEU A 93 -8.45 -11.27 3.09
CA LEU A 93 -7.04 -11.47 3.39
C LEU A 93 -6.28 -10.19 3.09
N ASN A 94 -5.27 -9.86 3.90
CA ASN A 94 -4.43 -8.68 3.66
C ASN A 94 -2.96 -8.99 3.88
N THR A 95 -2.09 -8.20 3.25
CA THR A 95 -0.64 -8.36 3.29
C THR A 95 -0.01 -7.93 4.61
N GLN A 96 -0.72 -7.24 5.49
CA GLN A 96 -0.26 -6.76 6.77
C GLN A 96 -0.74 -7.59 7.95
N ASP A 97 -1.35 -8.74 7.70
CA ASP A 97 -1.64 -9.70 8.76
C ASP A 97 -0.35 -10.39 9.20
N ASN A 98 0.21 -9.93 10.31
CA ASN A 98 1.47 -10.41 10.87
C ASN A 98 1.45 -11.91 11.22
N SER A 99 0.27 -12.45 11.52
CA SER A 99 0.14 -13.86 11.88
C SER A 99 0.30 -14.79 10.68
N VAL A 100 0.09 -14.27 9.48
CA VAL A 100 0.08 -15.07 8.25
C VAL A 100 1.08 -14.55 7.23
N SER A 101 0.90 -13.31 6.76
CA SER A 101 1.54 -12.84 5.53
C SER A 101 3.01 -12.47 5.73
N PHE A 102 3.39 -11.86 6.83
CA PHE A 102 4.77 -11.42 7.05
C PHE A 102 5.75 -12.56 7.22
N GLN A 103 5.33 -13.66 7.84
CA GLN A 103 6.22 -14.79 8.06
C GLN A 103 6.58 -15.50 6.75
N ASN A 104 5.81 -15.26 5.69
CA ASN A 104 5.99 -15.86 4.37
C ASN A 104 6.32 -14.84 3.29
N ALA A 105 6.52 -13.57 3.64
CA ALA A 105 6.88 -12.58 2.66
C ALA A 105 8.34 -12.77 2.22
N GLN A 106 8.58 -12.61 0.93
CA GLN A 106 9.90 -12.64 0.31
C GLN A 106 10.04 -11.43 -0.60
N CYS A 107 11.22 -10.83 -0.60
CA CYS A 107 11.51 -9.72 -1.50
C CYS A 107 12.67 -10.05 -2.43
N SER A 108 12.67 -9.47 -3.61
CA SER A 108 13.77 -9.48 -4.55
C SER A 108 13.96 -8.09 -5.15
N PHE A 109 15.20 -7.69 -5.27
CA PHE A 109 15.60 -6.38 -5.79
C PHE A 109 16.22 -6.55 -7.17
N ALA A 110 15.94 -5.60 -8.05
CA ALA A 110 16.61 -5.39 -9.32
C ALA A 110 16.91 -3.89 -9.47
N ASP A 111 17.55 -3.48 -10.55
CA ASP A 111 17.83 -2.08 -10.82
C ASP A 111 16.52 -1.27 -10.88
N ASP A 112 16.36 -0.33 -9.93
CA ASP A 112 15.18 0.54 -9.81
C ASP A 112 13.84 -0.22 -9.67
N ALA A 113 13.87 -1.48 -9.22
CA ALA A 113 12.69 -2.32 -9.07
C ALA A 113 12.75 -3.21 -7.83
N LEU A 114 11.57 -3.51 -7.30
CA LEU A 114 11.34 -4.40 -6.16
C LEU A 114 10.16 -5.31 -6.46
N SER A 115 10.30 -6.58 -6.15
CA SER A 115 9.18 -7.52 -6.12
C SER A 115 9.00 -8.06 -4.70
N VAL A 116 7.79 -7.97 -4.17
CA VAL A 116 7.43 -8.57 -2.89
C VAL A 116 6.41 -9.67 -3.13
N THR A 117 6.71 -10.86 -2.65
CA THR A 117 5.85 -12.03 -2.76
C THR A 117 5.27 -12.36 -1.40
N TYR A 118 3.96 -12.51 -1.34
CA TYR A 118 3.21 -12.91 -0.14
C TYR A 118 2.50 -14.23 -0.39
N ILE A 119 2.42 -15.07 0.65
CA ILE A 119 1.48 -16.19 0.71
C ILE A 119 0.35 -15.79 1.64
N LEU A 120 -0.86 -15.76 1.15
CA LEU A 120 -2.05 -15.30 1.84
C LEU A 120 -3.01 -16.47 2.05
N ALA A 121 -3.34 -16.73 3.30
CA ALA A 121 -4.29 -17.76 3.72
C ALA A 121 -5.10 -17.28 4.93
N PRO A 122 -6.23 -17.91 5.28
CA PRO A 122 -7.02 -17.52 6.46
C PRO A 122 -6.30 -17.74 7.79
N ASP A 123 -5.31 -18.64 7.82
CA ASP A 123 -4.57 -18.99 9.03
C ASP A 123 -3.11 -19.35 8.73
N THR A 124 -2.29 -19.30 9.79
CA THR A 124 -0.86 -19.56 9.72
C THR A 124 -0.52 -20.98 9.29
N ALA A 125 -1.27 -21.98 9.75
CA ALA A 125 -0.98 -23.37 9.43
C ALA A 125 -1.15 -23.61 7.93
N THR A 126 -2.22 -23.09 7.34
CA THR A 126 -2.45 -23.15 5.89
C THR A 126 -1.38 -22.38 5.12
N ALA A 127 -1.00 -21.20 5.58
CA ALA A 127 0.01 -20.38 4.89
C ALA A 127 1.41 -21.05 4.79
N HIS A 128 1.73 -21.95 5.72
CA HIS A 128 3.03 -22.66 5.78
C HIS A 128 3.02 -24.05 5.17
N LYS A 129 1.90 -24.50 4.57
CA LYS A 129 1.87 -25.82 3.94
C LYS A 129 2.81 -25.90 2.73
N GLU A 130 3.48 -27.03 2.58
CA GLU A 130 4.22 -27.35 1.35
C GLU A 130 3.29 -27.84 0.22
N LYS A 131 2.15 -28.43 0.59
CA LYS A 131 1.11 -28.90 -0.32
C LYS A 131 -0.25 -28.54 0.24
N TYR A 132 -1.12 -28.07 -0.63
CA TYR A 132 -2.47 -27.65 -0.30
C TYR A 132 -3.49 -28.72 -0.66
N ASP A 133 -4.46 -28.93 0.21
CA ASP A 133 -5.63 -29.75 -0.04
C ASP A 133 -6.70 -28.95 -0.79
N LYS A 134 -7.66 -29.62 -1.43
CA LYS A 134 -8.71 -28.96 -2.22
C LYS A 134 -9.59 -27.99 -1.43
N ASP A 135 -9.70 -28.20 -0.12
CA ASP A 135 -10.53 -27.38 0.80
C ASP A 135 -9.72 -26.22 1.43
N ASP A 136 -8.41 -26.13 1.16
CA ASP A 136 -7.60 -25.01 1.62
C ASP A 136 -7.88 -23.73 0.80
N ILE A 137 -7.60 -22.60 1.41
CA ILE A 137 -7.59 -21.29 0.74
C ILE A 137 -6.19 -20.73 0.86
N ALA A 138 -5.47 -20.69 -0.24
CA ALA A 138 -4.12 -20.14 -0.27
C ALA A 138 -3.83 -19.46 -1.61
N PHE A 139 -3.37 -18.24 -1.55
CA PHE A 139 -3.04 -17.43 -2.71
C PHE A 139 -1.62 -16.90 -2.61
N LYS A 140 -0.91 -16.95 -3.71
CA LYS A 140 0.35 -16.24 -3.88
C LYS A 140 0.04 -14.89 -4.53
N LEU A 141 0.48 -13.81 -3.90
CA LEU A 141 0.42 -12.47 -4.43
C LEU A 141 1.84 -11.95 -4.64
N VAL A 142 2.14 -11.49 -5.84
CA VAL A 142 3.40 -10.81 -6.16
C VAL A 142 3.08 -9.36 -6.50
N VAL A 143 3.59 -8.43 -5.69
CA VAL A 143 3.49 -6.99 -5.94
C VAL A 143 4.83 -6.49 -6.45
N ASN A 144 4.83 -5.89 -7.63
CA ASN A 144 6.03 -5.35 -8.26
C ASN A 144 5.97 -3.84 -8.24
N TYR A 145 7.09 -3.24 -7.90
CA TYR A 145 7.31 -1.80 -7.89
C TYR A 145 8.47 -1.49 -8.83
N GLN A 146 8.35 -0.44 -9.61
CA GLN A 146 9.41 0.08 -10.45
C GLN A 146 9.39 1.58 -10.42
N ILE A 147 10.53 2.21 -10.16
CA ILE A 147 10.68 3.65 -10.27
C ILE A 147 11.35 4.00 -11.60
N LYS A 148 10.70 4.86 -12.37
CA LYS A 148 11.17 5.26 -13.69
C LYS A 148 10.48 6.55 -14.15
N ASP A 149 11.21 7.42 -14.84
CA ASP A 149 10.69 8.65 -15.45
C ASP A 149 9.92 9.54 -14.45
N GLY A 150 10.44 9.68 -13.22
CA GLY A 150 9.83 10.47 -12.15
C GLY A 150 8.49 9.88 -11.66
N SER A 151 8.29 8.57 -11.78
CA SER A 151 7.06 7.90 -11.40
C SER A 151 7.33 6.55 -10.77
N VAL A 152 6.45 6.11 -9.88
CA VAL A 152 6.43 4.75 -9.35
C VAL A 152 5.32 3.97 -10.03
N TYR A 153 5.68 2.84 -10.64
CA TYR A 153 4.75 1.90 -11.26
C TYR A 153 4.53 0.74 -10.30
N VAL A 154 3.26 0.42 -10.06
CA VAL A 154 2.88 -0.71 -9.22
C VAL A 154 2.02 -1.67 -10.01
N SER A 155 2.35 -2.95 -9.96
CA SER A 155 1.55 -4.01 -10.55
C SER A 155 1.47 -5.20 -9.62
N ALA A 156 0.42 -5.99 -9.74
CA ALA A 156 0.26 -7.21 -8.96
C ALA A 156 -0.13 -8.38 -9.84
N LYS A 157 0.35 -9.57 -9.43
CA LYS A 157 -0.06 -10.86 -9.98
C LYS A 157 -0.50 -11.74 -8.83
N TYR A 158 -1.55 -12.49 -9.03
CA TYR A 158 -2.00 -13.48 -8.07
C TYR A 158 -2.08 -14.87 -8.70
N GLU A 159 -1.93 -15.89 -7.88
CA GLU A 159 -2.04 -17.29 -8.23
C GLU A 159 -2.79 -18.02 -7.12
N ASN A 160 -3.81 -18.80 -7.47
CA ASN A 160 -4.42 -19.73 -6.54
C ASN A 160 -3.49 -20.94 -6.41
N LEU A 161 -3.01 -21.20 -5.20
CA LEU A 161 -2.08 -22.28 -4.92
C LEU A 161 -2.75 -23.65 -4.72
N VAL A 162 -4.08 -23.66 -4.67
CA VAL A 162 -4.87 -24.87 -4.46
C VAL A 162 -5.39 -25.39 -5.79
N ALA A 163 -4.95 -26.56 -6.18
CA ALA A 163 -5.44 -27.21 -7.38
C ALA A 163 -6.93 -27.57 -7.22
N ASP A 164 -7.72 -27.33 -8.27
CA ASP A 164 -9.15 -27.62 -8.33
C ASP A 164 -10.00 -26.93 -7.22
N SER A 165 -9.51 -25.83 -6.67
CA SER A 165 -10.23 -25.04 -5.68
C SER A 165 -11.45 -24.35 -6.30
N ASP A 166 -12.54 -24.26 -5.52
CA ASP A 166 -13.69 -23.41 -5.83
C ASP A 166 -13.49 -21.95 -5.41
N ALA A 167 -12.42 -21.65 -4.67
CA ALA A 167 -12.07 -20.32 -4.22
C ALA A 167 -11.79 -19.39 -5.39
N LYS A 168 -12.48 -18.25 -5.43
CA LYS A 168 -12.37 -17.24 -6.48
C LYS A 168 -12.02 -15.88 -5.90
N LEU A 169 -10.97 -15.27 -6.43
CA LEU A 169 -10.68 -13.87 -6.15
C LEU A 169 -11.76 -12.99 -6.80
N THR A 170 -12.48 -12.23 -5.99
CA THR A 170 -13.55 -11.32 -6.44
C THR A 170 -13.10 -9.86 -6.43
N LYS A 171 -12.14 -9.51 -5.57
CA LYS A 171 -11.58 -8.16 -5.50
C LYS A 171 -10.13 -8.19 -5.06
N LEU A 172 -9.32 -7.37 -5.72
CA LEU A 172 -7.96 -7.04 -5.30
C LEU A 172 -7.87 -5.51 -5.18
N SER A 173 -7.48 -5.05 -4.00
CA SER A 173 -7.21 -3.64 -3.74
C SER A 173 -5.73 -3.47 -3.43
N LEU A 174 -5.07 -2.52 -4.08
CA LEU A 174 -3.66 -2.21 -3.88
C LEU A 174 -3.52 -0.81 -3.28
N LEU A 175 -2.65 -0.67 -2.29
CA LEU A 175 -2.23 0.62 -1.72
C LEU A 175 -3.41 1.51 -1.31
N ASN A 176 -4.43 0.93 -0.68
CA ASN A 176 -5.71 1.60 -0.37
C ASN A 176 -5.57 2.94 0.36
N PHE A 177 -4.55 3.06 1.19
CA PHE A 177 -4.32 4.24 2.02
C PHE A 177 -2.98 4.90 1.70
N PHE A 178 -2.44 4.70 0.50
CA PHE A 178 -1.17 5.30 0.13
C PHE A 178 -1.21 6.83 0.27
N GLY A 179 -0.30 7.35 1.10
CA GLY A 179 -0.20 8.77 1.38
C GLY A 179 -1.29 9.34 2.28
N ALA A 180 -2.19 8.51 2.84
CA ALA A 180 -3.14 8.96 3.84
C ALA A 180 -2.44 9.27 5.18
N TYR A 181 -3.02 10.15 5.98
CA TYR A 181 -2.56 10.47 7.34
C TYR A 181 -3.76 10.83 8.22
N SER A 182 -3.60 10.68 9.54
CA SER A 182 -4.70 10.80 10.49
C SER A 182 -4.93 12.25 10.99
N GLU A 183 -3.91 13.10 10.92
CA GLU A 183 -3.98 14.45 11.46
C GLU A 183 -3.77 15.48 10.36
N PRO A 184 -4.83 16.20 9.94
CA PRO A 184 -4.71 17.24 8.95
C PRO A 184 -3.84 18.39 9.50
N GLN A 185 -2.96 18.90 8.65
CA GLN A 185 -2.12 20.04 8.97
C GLN A 185 -2.66 21.32 8.31
N GLN A 186 -2.25 22.46 8.85
CA GLN A 186 -2.63 23.75 8.26
C GLN A 186 -2.11 23.84 6.81
N GLY A 187 -3.02 24.10 5.89
CA GLY A 187 -2.71 24.17 4.47
C GLY A 187 -2.97 22.91 3.69
N ASP A 188 -3.33 21.81 4.36
CA ASP A 188 -3.72 20.59 3.67
C ASP A 188 -5.07 20.72 2.98
N TYR A 189 -5.23 20.01 1.88
CA TYR A 189 -6.50 19.95 1.17
C TYR A 189 -6.71 18.60 0.49
N ILE A 190 -7.96 18.26 0.27
CA ILE A 190 -8.38 17.11 -0.52
C ILE A 190 -8.97 17.64 -1.82
N PHE A 191 -8.42 17.21 -2.95
CA PHE A 191 -9.02 17.48 -4.25
C PHE A 191 -9.95 16.32 -4.63
N VAL A 192 -11.23 16.65 -4.81
CA VAL A 192 -12.24 15.70 -5.29
C VAL A 192 -12.52 16.01 -6.76
N PRO A 193 -12.16 15.11 -7.69
CA PRO A 193 -12.40 15.29 -9.12
C PRO A 193 -13.87 14.98 -9.47
N ASP A 194 -14.80 15.81 -8.99
CA ASP A 194 -16.22 15.70 -9.27
C ASP A 194 -16.64 16.84 -10.19
N GLY A 195 -16.83 16.52 -11.47
CA GLY A 195 -17.24 17.47 -12.49
C GLY A 195 -16.28 18.66 -12.62
N SER A 196 -16.63 19.79 -12.02
CA SER A 196 -15.79 21.00 -11.98
C SER A 196 -14.61 20.89 -11.00
N GLY A 197 -14.55 19.83 -10.21
CA GLY A 197 -13.60 19.63 -9.13
C GLY A 197 -13.96 20.41 -7.86
N ALA A 198 -13.73 19.81 -6.72
CA ALA A 198 -13.87 20.45 -5.41
C ALA A 198 -12.56 20.38 -4.64
N LEU A 199 -12.21 21.48 -3.96
CA LEU A 199 -11.08 21.56 -3.05
C LEU A 199 -11.62 21.65 -1.63
N ILE A 200 -11.37 20.61 -0.83
CA ILE A 200 -11.77 20.59 0.58
C ILE A 200 -10.54 20.91 1.41
N LYS A 201 -10.58 22.05 2.12
CA LYS A 201 -9.53 22.38 3.09
C LYS A 201 -9.75 21.58 4.36
N THR A 202 -8.70 20.97 4.87
CA THR A 202 -8.77 20.12 6.06
C THR A 202 -8.59 20.90 7.37
N ASP A 203 -8.08 22.13 7.30
CA ASP A 203 -7.86 23.03 8.44
C ASP A 203 -9.12 23.74 8.93
N THR A 204 -10.21 23.67 8.16
CA THR A 204 -11.50 24.27 8.49
C THR A 204 -12.49 23.26 9.06
N ARG A 205 -12.04 22.34 9.88
CA ARG A 205 -12.93 21.45 10.61
C ARG A 205 -13.72 22.28 11.61
N ASP A 206 -14.84 22.83 11.15
CA ASP A 206 -15.86 23.38 12.00
C ASP A 206 -16.59 22.19 12.62
N ASP A 207 -16.37 21.94 13.90
CA ASP A 207 -17.03 20.87 14.65
C ASP A 207 -18.54 21.13 14.86
N SER A 208 -19.08 22.15 14.21
CA SER A 208 -20.50 22.54 14.26
C SER A 208 -21.35 21.87 13.17
N PHE A 209 -21.23 20.57 12.95
CA PHE A 209 -22.37 19.80 12.47
C PHE A 209 -23.23 19.46 13.69
N ASP A 210 -23.90 20.48 14.23
CA ASP A 210 -25.02 20.24 15.11
C ASP A 210 -26.09 19.51 14.29
N ASN A 211 -26.45 18.34 14.75
CA ASN A 211 -27.60 17.59 14.26
C ASN A 211 -28.84 18.42 14.55
N GLU A 212 -29.46 18.99 13.53
CA GLU A 212 -30.89 19.33 13.54
C GLU A 212 -31.72 18.15 12.99
#